data_14eb7e35da2a84060b4e39a83dee15ad
#
_entry.id   14eb7e35da2a84060b4e39a83dee15ad
#
_cell.length_a   1.000
_cell.length_b   1.000
_cell.length_c   1.000
_cell.angle_alpha   90.00
_cell.angle_beta   90.00
_cell.angle_gamma   90.00
#
_symmetry.space_group_name_H-M   'P 1'
#
loop_
_entity.id
_entity.type
_entity.pdbx_description
1 polymer ?
#
loop_
_entity_poly.entity_id
_entity_poly.type
_entity_poly.pdbx_seq_one_letter_code
_entity_poly.pdbx_strand_id
1 'polypeptide(L)'
;MKNLSLAALFTLALTACGGGGSSGDGSAASAPSSPVPPAGTADFATRCAQPGVLRCVGFDSASDLAGTWGDNSGSLAGASTPVLDPTVKASGASSLKFTIPSNSPADTSGSYFTNFSADLQTQFSANAEFYVQWRQRFSPEFLNTVFTGGGGWKQAIIGAGDKPGCNAATSSNGLCTSSCTALETVVQNTFQRGFAQMYNSCTGSSSHGAFNPFEEPFGGDFKLQNARPSPFCLYSQTNTTPKTSFSPGTCIGYFPNEWMTFQVKIKTGPRVNDEWTNSFVTLWIAREGQPSQLAITWGPYALTAASPGEDLKFGKVWLLPYNTGKSSAQTHPTGFTWYDELIISRTRIADPR
;
A
#
# COMPACT_ATOMS: atom_id res chain seq x y z
N MET A 1 37.54 -45.89 -3.96
CA MET A 1 36.94 -47.16 -4.44
C MET A 1 35.60 -46.78 -5.06
N LYS A 2 35.65 -46.72 -6.35
CA LYS A 2 34.81 -47.49 -7.35
C LYS A 2 33.31 -47.29 -7.21
N ASN A 3 32.80 -46.40 -8.08
CA ASN A 3 31.89 -46.73 -9.25
C ASN A 3 30.48 -47.29 -8.88
N LEU A 4 29.41 -46.67 -9.37
CA LEU A 4 28.76 -47.07 -10.61
C LEU A 4 27.63 -46.08 -11.01
N SER A 5 27.69 -45.65 -12.25
CA SER A 5 26.63 -45.01 -13.03
C SER A 5 25.53 -46.03 -13.37
N LEU A 6 24.31 -45.59 -13.42
CA LEU A 6 23.28 -46.28 -14.21
C LEU A 6 22.38 -45.26 -14.92
N ALA A 7 22.60 -45.14 -16.21
CA ALA A 7 21.73 -44.45 -17.15
C ALA A 7 20.59 -45.43 -17.56
N ALA A 8 19.38 -44.98 -17.53
CA ALA A 8 18.24 -45.68 -18.16
C ALA A 8 17.58 -44.77 -19.18
N LEU A 9 17.82 -45.07 -20.45
CA LEU A 9 17.03 -44.66 -21.58
C LEU A 9 15.62 -45.27 -21.50
N PHE A 10 14.60 -44.47 -21.72
CA PHE A 10 13.29 -44.98 -22.15
C PHE A 10 12.84 -44.27 -23.40
N THR A 11 12.60 -45.11 -24.40
CA THR A 11 12.21 -44.84 -25.76
C THR A 11 10.74 -44.43 -25.89
N LEU A 12 10.46 -43.50 -26.82
CA LEU A 12 9.15 -43.12 -27.30
C LEU A 12 8.39 -44.29 -27.93
N ALA A 13 7.10 -44.34 -27.64
CA ALA A 13 6.14 -44.98 -28.55
C ALA A 13 4.99 -44.01 -28.81
N LEU A 14 4.92 -43.52 -30.04
CA LEU A 14 3.72 -42.86 -30.61
C LEU A 14 2.66 -43.93 -30.90
N THR A 15 1.46 -43.70 -30.40
CA THR A 15 0.26 -44.31 -30.98
C THR A 15 -0.77 -43.21 -31.19
N ALA A 16 -0.99 -42.89 -32.46
CA ALA A 16 -2.13 -42.10 -32.90
C ALA A 16 -3.34 -43.08 -33.02
N CYS A 17 -4.49 -42.70 -32.43
CA CYS A 17 -5.79 -43.12 -32.93
C CYS A 17 -6.81 -42.02 -32.65
N GLY A 18 -7.54 -41.69 -33.69
CA GLY A 18 -8.45 -40.60 -33.77
C GLY A 18 -9.85 -40.88 -33.29
N GLY A 19 -10.64 -39.87 -33.25
CA GLY A 19 -12.08 -39.88 -33.46
C GLY A 19 -12.92 -39.62 -32.24
N GLY A 20 -13.76 -38.62 -32.27
CA GLY A 20 -14.95 -38.50 -31.45
C GLY A 20 -15.11 -37.10 -30.86
N GLY A 21 -15.84 -36.25 -31.55
CA GLY A 21 -16.25 -34.93 -31.03
C GLY A 21 -17.23 -35.07 -29.89
N SER A 22 -17.02 -34.20 -28.94
CA SER A 22 -18.04 -33.80 -27.98
C SER A 22 -17.78 -32.34 -27.65
N SER A 23 -18.63 -31.47 -28.16
CA SER A 23 -18.71 -30.06 -27.83
C SER A 23 -19.10 -29.90 -26.36
N GLY A 24 -18.12 -29.72 -25.50
CA GLY A 24 -18.30 -29.26 -24.14
C GLY A 24 -18.11 -27.75 -24.14
N ASP A 25 -19.18 -26.99 -23.96
CA ASP A 25 -19.15 -25.56 -23.64
C ASP A 25 -18.36 -25.33 -22.35
N GLY A 26 -17.07 -25.18 -22.51
CA GLY A 26 -16.23 -24.63 -21.48
C GLY A 26 -16.48 -23.12 -21.38
N SER A 27 -17.40 -22.70 -20.51
CA SER A 27 -17.48 -21.31 -20.10
C SER A 27 -16.11 -20.88 -19.60
N ALA A 28 -15.34 -20.23 -20.47
CA ALA A 28 -14.15 -19.51 -20.07
C ALA A 28 -14.60 -18.48 -19.04
N ALA A 29 -14.11 -18.62 -17.80
CA ALA A 29 -14.30 -17.63 -16.78
C ALA A 29 -13.81 -16.28 -17.34
N SER A 30 -14.73 -15.38 -17.60
CA SER A 30 -14.44 -14.05 -18.09
C SER A 30 -13.47 -13.39 -17.14
N ALA A 31 -12.29 -13.02 -17.62
CA ALA A 31 -11.38 -12.19 -16.85
C ALA A 31 -12.18 -10.97 -16.34
N PRO A 32 -12.00 -10.56 -15.06
CA PRO A 32 -12.73 -9.43 -14.52
C PRO A 32 -12.46 -8.23 -15.44
N SER A 33 -13.51 -7.68 -16.02
CA SER A 33 -13.44 -6.49 -16.86
C SER A 33 -12.75 -5.39 -16.07
N SER A 34 -11.65 -4.88 -16.60
CA SER A 34 -10.97 -3.71 -16.01
C SER A 34 -12.00 -2.60 -15.84
N PRO A 35 -12.12 -2.02 -14.65
CA PRO A 35 -13.08 -0.92 -14.45
C PRO A 35 -12.70 0.20 -15.41
N VAL A 36 -13.69 0.65 -16.17
CA VAL A 36 -13.57 1.82 -17.05
C VAL A 36 -13.06 2.98 -16.20
N PRO A 37 -12.00 3.69 -16.60
CA PRO A 37 -11.53 4.87 -15.88
C PRO A 37 -12.69 5.83 -15.70
N PRO A 38 -12.82 6.52 -14.53
CA PRO A 38 -13.74 7.61 -14.43
C PRO A 38 -13.39 8.63 -15.50
N ALA A 39 -14.39 9.11 -16.24
CA ALA A 39 -14.21 10.10 -17.27
C ALA A 39 -13.83 11.45 -16.62
N GLY A 40 -12.63 11.95 -16.95
CA GLY A 40 -12.21 13.30 -16.61
C GLY A 40 -11.41 13.44 -15.31
N THR A 41 -10.83 14.62 -15.16
CA THR A 41 -10.16 15.10 -13.95
C THR A 41 -11.08 16.04 -13.19
N ALA A 42 -10.96 16.11 -11.86
CA ALA A 42 -11.79 16.96 -11.02
C ALA A 42 -10.96 17.60 -9.89
N ASP A 43 -11.36 18.79 -9.43
CA ASP A 43 -10.79 19.39 -8.23
C ASP A 43 -11.14 18.58 -6.97
N PHE A 44 -10.48 18.90 -5.86
CA PHE A 44 -10.66 18.17 -4.61
C PHE A 44 -12.11 18.18 -4.11
N ALA A 45 -12.77 19.35 -4.12
CA ALA A 45 -14.14 19.50 -3.67
C ALA A 45 -15.10 18.64 -4.50
N THR A 46 -14.95 18.66 -5.81
CA THR A 46 -15.74 17.84 -6.74
C THR A 46 -15.50 16.34 -6.51
N ARG A 47 -14.25 15.91 -6.27
CA ARG A 47 -13.94 14.51 -5.97
C ARG A 47 -14.54 14.08 -4.63
N CYS A 48 -14.52 14.96 -3.62
CA CYS A 48 -15.13 14.70 -2.32
C CYS A 48 -16.65 14.60 -2.38
N ALA A 49 -17.28 15.28 -3.30
CA ALA A 49 -18.75 15.25 -3.50
C ALA A 49 -19.24 14.02 -4.30
N GLN A 50 -18.34 13.18 -4.81
CA GLN A 50 -18.72 12.01 -5.58
C GLN A 50 -19.52 11.00 -4.74
N PRO A 51 -20.53 10.33 -5.32
CA PRO A 51 -21.25 9.26 -4.65
C PRO A 51 -20.30 8.15 -4.19
N GLY A 52 -20.49 7.70 -2.96
CA GLY A 52 -19.67 6.63 -2.37
C GLY A 52 -18.46 7.12 -1.59
N VAL A 53 -18.13 8.41 -1.64
CA VAL A 53 -17.09 8.98 -0.79
C VAL A 53 -17.51 8.88 0.68
N LEU A 54 -16.62 8.39 1.51
CA LEU A 54 -16.80 8.14 2.93
C LEU A 54 -16.11 9.21 3.78
N ARG A 55 -14.92 9.62 3.34
CA ARG A 55 -14.10 10.58 4.04
C ARG A 55 -13.21 11.35 3.07
N CYS A 56 -13.09 12.65 3.32
CA CYS A 56 -12.11 13.53 2.70
C CYS A 56 -11.33 14.27 3.77
N VAL A 57 -10.01 14.43 3.55
CA VAL A 57 -9.14 15.22 4.41
C VAL A 57 -8.23 16.05 3.51
N GLY A 58 -8.39 17.39 3.56
CA GLY A 58 -7.61 18.33 2.76
C GLY A 58 -6.33 18.80 3.44
N PHE A 59 -6.16 18.51 4.73
CA PHE A 59 -5.06 19.04 5.56
C PHE A 59 -4.98 20.58 5.55
N ASP A 60 -6.15 21.22 5.45
CA ASP A 60 -6.28 22.67 5.33
C ASP A 60 -6.29 23.39 6.69
N SER A 61 -6.56 22.65 7.78
CA SER A 61 -6.74 23.22 9.10
C SER A 61 -6.40 22.24 10.22
N ALA A 62 -6.25 22.75 11.43
CA ALA A 62 -6.02 21.92 12.61
C ALA A 62 -7.14 20.90 12.86
N SER A 63 -8.36 21.16 12.40
CA SER A 63 -9.48 20.20 12.51
C SER A 63 -9.27 18.94 11.67
N ASP A 64 -8.49 19.01 10.59
CA ASP A 64 -8.12 17.84 9.78
C ASP A 64 -7.15 16.91 10.52
N LEU A 65 -6.43 17.46 11.50
CA LEU A 65 -5.51 16.74 12.36
C LEU A 65 -6.16 16.28 13.66
N ALA A 66 -7.34 16.81 13.98
CA ALA A 66 -8.15 16.36 15.10
C ALA A 66 -8.53 14.89 14.86
N GLY A 67 -8.35 14.06 15.88
CA GLY A 67 -8.41 12.62 15.73
C GLY A 67 -9.76 12.09 15.28
N THR A 68 -9.69 10.95 14.69
CA THR A 68 -10.83 10.05 14.58
C THR A 68 -11.07 9.26 15.86
N TRP A 69 -10.27 9.49 16.88
CA TRP A 69 -10.57 9.04 18.23
C TRP A 69 -11.67 9.93 18.83
N GLY A 70 -12.61 9.32 19.49
CA GLY A 70 -13.78 10.02 20.04
C GLY A 70 -13.47 11.07 21.13
N ASP A 71 -12.22 11.19 21.57
CA ASP A 71 -11.75 12.17 22.55
C ASP A 71 -11.02 13.38 21.92
N ASN A 72 -10.98 13.45 20.57
CA ASN A 72 -10.26 14.49 19.83
C ASN A 72 -8.76 14.59 20.18
N SER A 73 -8.14 13.51 20.61
CA SER A 73 -6.72 13.48 21.00
C SER A 73 -5.73 13.62 19.84
N GLY A 74 -6.23 13.78 18.63
CA GLY A 74 -5.44 13.97 17.44
C GLY A 74 -5.07 12.67 16.71
N SER A 75 -4.74 12.82 15.45
CA SER A 75 -4.37 11.71 14.55
C SER A 75 -2.88 11.68 14.26
N LEU A 76 -2.06 12.28 15.10
CA LEU A 76 -0.61 12.38 14.91
C LEU A 76 0.14 11.55 15.93
N ALA A 77 1.24 10.94 15.49
CA ALA A 77 2.15 10.19 16.36
C ALA A 77 3.61 10.39 15.91
N GLY A 78 4.55 10.15 16.81
CA GLY A 78 6.00 10.22 16.57
C GLY A 78 6.66 11.46 17.19
N ALA A 79 7.98 11.41 17.33
CA ALA A 79 8.77 12.47 17.97
C ALA A 79 8.82 13.77 17.16
N SER A 80 8.80 13.65 15.83
CA SER A 80 8.69 14.78 14.89
C SER A 80 7.34 14.68 14.19
N THR A 81 6.27 14.90 14.93
CA THR A 81 4.91 14.83 14.38
C THR A 81 4.78 15.73 13.15
N PRO A 82 4.06 15.29 12.11
CA PRO A 82 3.87 16.12 10.92
C PRO A 82 3.12 17.41 11.27
N VAL A 83 3.34 18.43 10.46
CA VAL A 83 2.74 19.76 10.65
C VAL A 83 2.03 20.20 9.37
N LEU A 84 1.11 21.16 9.49
CA LEU A 84 0.51 21.82 8.34
C LEU A 84 1.53 22.77 7.69
N ASP A 85 1.69 22.68 6.39
CA ASP A 85 2.55 23.54 5.58
C ASP A 85 1.69 24.36 4.60
N PRO A 86 1.51 25.67 4.84
CA PRO A 86 0.72 26.50 3.94
C PRO A 86 1.45 26.90 2.65
N THR A 87 2.74 26.56 2.54
CA THR A 87 3.57 27.00 1.41
C THR A 87 3.65 25.96 0.30
N VAL A 88 3.64 24.66 0.65
CA VAL A 88 3.69 23.55 -0.29
C VAL A 88 2.39 22.76 -0.19
N LYS A 89 1.49 22.91 -1.13
CA LYS A 89 0.16 22.31 -1.12
C LYS A 89 -0.30 21.95 -2.53
N ALA A 90 -1.14 20.94 -2.65
CA ALA A 90 -1.76 20.57 -3.92
C ALA A 90 -3.03 21.39 -4.16
N SER A 91 -3.78 21.65 -3.10
CA SER A 91 -4.98 22.52 -3.13
C SER A 91 -5.21 23.14 -1.75
N GLY A 92 -6.30 23.88 -1.59
CA GLY A 92 -6.73 24.42 -0.32
C GLY A 92 -5.75 25.36 0.38
N ALA A 93 -5.72 25.35 1.71
CA ALA A 93 -4.93 26.26 2.53
C ALA A 93 -3.55 25.72 2.89
N SER A 94 -3.38 24.42 3.06
CA SER A 94 -2.12 23.77 3.45
C SER A 94 -2.06 22.30 3.04
N SER A 95 -0.97 21.64 3.34
CA SER A 95 -0.78 20.18 3.24
C SER A 95 -0.11 19.64 4.49
N LEU A 96 -0.09 18.33 4.65
CA LEU A 96 0.55 17.66 5.78
C LEU A 96 2.02 17.36 5.48
N LYS A 97 2.95 18.07 6.12
CA LYS A 97 4.39 17.96 5.94
C LYS A 97 5.02 17.04 6.97
N PHE A 98 5.77 16.07 6.48
CA PHE A 98 6.67 15.23 7.28
C PHE A 98 8.12 15.68 7.09
N THR A 99 8.84 15.73 8.20
CA THR A 99 10.29 15.98 8.20
C THR A 99 11.03 14.66 8.46
N ILE A 100 12.02 14.36 7.64
CA ILE A 100 12.91 13.22 7.77
C ILE A 100 14.28 13.73 8.20
N PRO A 101 14.53 13.86 9.52
CA PRO A 101 15.75 14.49 10.00
C PRO A 101 16.96 13.55 9.88
N SER A 102 18.12 14.15 9.75
CA SER A 102 19.41 13.46 9.87
C SER A 102 19.60 12.86 11.26
N ASN A 103 20.45 11.86 11.39
CA ASN A 103 20.87 11.29 12.67
C ASN A 103 19.68 10.91 13.58
N SER A 104 18.65 10.28 13.02
CA SER A 104 17.43 9.92 13.75
C SER A 104 16.93 8.53 13.36
N PRO A 105 16.23 7.82 14.26
CA PRO A 105 15.66 6.51 13.96
C PRO A 105 14.50 6.59 12.96
N ALA A 106 14.04 5.42 12.53
CA ALA A 106 13.08 5.25 11.44
C ALA A 106 11.71 5.90 11.68
N ASP A 107 11.26 5.95 12.93
CA ASP A 107 9.96 6.42 13.37
C ASP A 107 9.91 7.91 13.73
N THR A 108 11.06 8.58 13.73
CA THR A 108 11.15 10.00 14.15
C THR A 108 10.24 10.91 13.33
N SER A 109 10.07 10.64 12.04
CA SER A 109 9.23 11.46 11.16
C SER A 109 7.75 11.44 11.55
N GLY A 110 7.34 10.48 12.37
CA GLY A 110 5.98 10.33 12.83
C GLY A 110 5.03 9.75 11.78
N SER A 111 3.76 9.80 12.11
CA SER A 111 2.66 9.36 11.26
C SER A 111 1.41 10.20 11.46
N TYR A 112 0.57 10.22 10.46
CA TYR A 112 -0.83 10.63 10.55
C TYR A 112 -1.71 9.40 10.33
N PHE A 113 -2.80 9.27 11.07
CA PHE A 113 -3.76 8.20 10.87
C PHE A 113 -5.20 8.71 10.95
N THR A 114 -6.08 8.05 10.21
CA THR A 114 -7.52 8.34 10.24
C THR A 114 -8.33 7.08 9.99
N ASN A 115 -9.43 6.90 10.73
CA ASN A 115 -10.41 5.86 10.43
C ASN A 115 -11.29 6.26 9.25
N PHE A 116 -11.95 5.29 8.62
CA PHE A 116 -12.82 5.51 7.47
C PHE A 116 -14.09 6.31 7.81
N SER A 117 -14.51 6.28 9.08
CA SER A 117 -15.56 7.14 9.60
C SER A 117 -15.25 7.56 11.04
N ALA A 118 -15.80 8.70 11.46
CA ALA A 118 -15.57 9.23 12.80
C ALA A 118 -16.27 8.39 13.90
N ASP A 119 -17.34 7.69 13.57
CA ASP A 119 -18.08 6.79 14.46
C ASP A 119 -17.47 5.38 14.53
N LEU A 120 -16.40 5.13 13.80
CA LEU A 120 -15.70 3.84 13.70
C LEU A 120 -16.55 2.68 13.14
N GLN A 121 -17.73 2.95 12.60
CA GLN A 121 -18.65 1.94 12.10
C GLN A 121 -18.39 1.55 10.64
N THR A 122 -17.78 2.45 9.86
CA THR A 122 -17.48 2.16 8.47
C THR A 122 -16.18 1.38 8.36
N GLN A 123 -16.32 0.07 8.23
CA GLN A 123 -15.20 -0.86 8.05
C GLN A 123 -15.58 -1.92 7.02
N PHE A 124 -14.58 -2.46 6.33
CA PHE A 124 -14.76 -3.44 5.27
C PHE A 124 -14.19 -4.80 5.67
N SER A 125 -15.01 -5.82 5.56
CA SER A 125 -14.67 -7.21 5.80
C SER A 125 -14.68 -8.03 4.50
N ALA A 126 -15.12 -9.28 4.54
CA ALA A 126 -15.24 -10.15 3.37
C ALA A 126 -16.22 -9.60 2.31
N ASN A 127 -15.93 -9.90 1.05
CA ASN A 127 -16.77 -9.54 -0.12
C ASN A 127 -17.04 -8.02 -0.26
N ALA A 128 -16.07 -7.22 0.10
CA ALA A 128 -16.16 -5.75 0.03
C ALA A 128 -15.19 -5.19 -1.01
N GLU A 129 -15.48 -3.98 -1.47
CA GLU A 129 -14.59 -3.21 -2.35
C GLU A 129 -14.57 -1.76 -1.89
N PHE A 130 -13.37 -1.17 -1.84
CA PHE A 130 -13.18 0.22 -1.49
C PHE A 130 -11.88 0.77 -2.08
N TYR A 131 -11.75 2.10 -2.02
CA TYR A 131 -10.66 2.86 -2.62
C TYR A 131 -10.10 3.85 -1.62
N VAL A 132 -8.79 4.07 -1.69
CA VAL A 132 -8.07 5.11 -0.95
C VAL A 132 -7.20 5.86 -1.94
N GLN A 133 -7.37 7.17 -2.04
CA GLN A 133 -6.58 8.06 -2.90
C GLN A 133 -5.92 9.12 -2.04
N TRP A 134 -4.68 9.46 -2.34
CA TRP A 134 -3.96 10.60 -1.77
C TRP A 134 -3.02 11.21 -2.78
N ARG A 135 -2.66 12.47 -2.58
CA ARG A 135 -1.56 13.10 -3.29
C ARG A 135 -0.34 13.16 -2.39
N GLN A 136 0.84 12.98 -2.97
CA GLN A 136 2.09 13.03 -2.23
C GLN A 136 3.17 13.73 -3.06
N ARG A 137 3.92 14.60 -2.41
CA ARG A 137 5.06 15.31 -2.98
C ARG A 137 6.32 14.95 -2.18
N PHE A 138 7.45 14.85 -2.86
CA PHE A 138 8.72 14.44 -2.27
C PHE A 138 9.77 15.51 -2.52
N SER A 139 10.58 15.82 -1.50
CA SER A 139 11.74 16.67 -1.72
C SER A 139 12.86 15.89 -2.42
N PRO A 140 13.73 16.59 -3.18
CA PRO A 140 14.92 15.97 -3.80
C PRO A 140 15.84 15.30 -2.77
N GLU A 141 16.00 15.92 -1.60
CA GLU A 141 16.84 15.41 -0.51
C GLU A 141 16.34 14.06 -0.03
N PHE A 142 15.02 13.91 0.15
CA PHE A 142 14.44 12.64 0.56
C PHE A 142 14.61 11.56 -0.51
N LEU A 143 14.30 11.86 -1.77
CA LEU A 143 14.42 10.89 -2.85
C LEU A 143 15.87 10.51 -3.19
N ASN A 144 16.83 11.38 -2.95
CA ASN A 144 18.24 11.14 -3.26
C ASN A 144 19.02 10.52 -2.10
N THR A 145 18.46 10.50 -0.88
CA THR A 145 19.12 9.89 0.27
C THR A 145 19.15 8.37 0.12
N VAL A 146 20.36 7.80 0.19
CA VAL A 146 20.56 6.36 0.31
C VAL A 146 20.65 6.02 1.79
N PHE A 147 19.65 5.34 2.32
CA PHE A 147 19.66 4.91 3.71
C PHE A 147 20.54 3.67 3.89
N THR A 148 21.53 3.77 4.77
CA THR A 148 22.62 2.78 4.90
C THR A 148 22.16 1.39 5.33
N GLY A 149 21.06 1.29 6.06
CA GLY A 149 20.45 0.00 6.40
C GLY A 149 19.69 -0.65 5.24
N GLY A 150 19.60 0.02 4.10
CA GLY A 150 18.83 -0.44 2.95
C GLY A 150 17.32 -0.32 3.17
N GLY A 151 16.55 -1.01 2.34
CA GLY A 151 15.09 -1.01 2.42
C GLY A 151 14.43 0.21 1.80
N GLY A 152 13.13 0.10 1.62
CA GLY A 152 12.27 1.19 1.18
C GLY A 152 11.65 1.93 2.36
N TRP A 153 10.97 3.02 2.06
CA TRP A 153 10.16 3.73 3.02
C TRP A 153 8.67 3.54 2.69
N LYS A 154 7.86 3.48 3.73
CA LYS A 154 6.41 3.38 3.60
C LYS A 154 5.82 4.71 3.12
N GLN A 155 4.71 4.63 2.40
CA GLN A 155 3.93 5.78 1.97
C GLN A 155 2.57 5.79 2.69
N ALA A 156 1.89 4.66 2.63
CA ALA A 156 0.59 4.49 3.27
C ALA A 156 0.41 3.05 3.73
N ILE A 157 -0.28 2.89 4.85
CA ILE A 157 -0.78 1.62 5.34
C ILE A 157 -2.29 1.70 5.37
N ILE A 158 -2.96 0.74 4.74
CA ILE A 158 -4.40 0.57 4.78
C ILE A 158 -4.65 -0.70 5.59
N GLY A 159 -5.22 -0.57 6.77
CA GLY A 159 -5.26 -1.68 7.71
C GLY A 159 -6.49 -1.71 8.60
N ALA A 160 -6.37 -2.47 9.67
CA ALA A 160 -7.43 -2.67 10.63
C ALA A 160 -7.93 -1.36 11.22
N GLY A 161 -9.24 -1.17 11.25
CA GLY A 161 -9.89 -0.03 11.89
C GLY A 161 -9.91 -0.14 13.42
N ASP A 162 -9.98 1.00 14.09
CA ASP A 162 -10.18 1.04 15.53
C ASP A 162 -11.56 0.53 15.93
N LYS A 163 -11.67 -0.01 17.12
CA LYS A 163 -12.95 -0.43 17.72
C LYS A 163 -13.60 0.74 18.47
N PRO A 164 -14.93 0.77 18.59
CA PRO A 164 -15.60 1.79 19.41
C PRO A 164 -15.02 1.87 20.81
N GLY A 165 -14.77 3.08 21.28
CA GLY A 165 -14.10 3.33 22.57
C GLY A 165 -12.58 3.47 22.48
N CYS A 166 -11.97 3.33 21.30
CA CYS A 166 -10.57 3.69 21.09
C CYS A 166 -10.37 5.20 21.28
N ASN A 167 -9.39 5.55 22.09
CA ASN A 167 -8.91 6.90 22.32
C ASN A 167 -7.46 6.84 22.85
N ALA A 168 -6.82 7.98 23.07
CA ALA A 168 -5.43 8.01 23.53
C ALA A 168 -5.21 7.28 24.86
N ALA A 169 -6.17 7.38 25.81
CA ALA A 169 -6.09 6.71 27.10
C ALA A 169 -6.27 5.18 27.01
N THR A 170 -6.96 4.71 25.97
CA THR A 170 -7.26 3.28 25.76
C THR A 170 -6.41 2.65 24.65
N SER A 171 -5.39 3.35 24.16
CA SER A 171 -4.59 2.89 23.00
C SER A 171 -3.89 1.54 23.23
N SER A 172 -3.64 1.15 24.48
CA SER A 172 -2.97 -0.11 24.84
C SER A 172 -3.92 -1.27 25.17
N ASN A 173 -5.24 -1.07 25.17
CA ASN A 173 -6.21 -2.08 25.65
C ASN A 173 -6.86 -2.93 24.53
N GLY A 174 -6.34 -2.91 23.32
CA GLY A 174 -6.84 -3.66 22.17
C GLY A 174 -8.07 -3.05 21.48
N LEU A 175 -8.48 -1.83 21.83
CA LEU A 175 -9.52 -1.10 21.11
C LEU A 175 -8.95 -0.30 19.95
N CYS A 176 -7.71 0.19 20.10
CA CYS A 176 -7.00 0.91 19.07
C CYS A 176 -6.04 -0.03 18.32
N THR A 177 -6.01 0.07 17.02
CA THR A 177 -5.15 -0.76 16.17
C THR A 177 -3.83 -0.04 15.88
N SER A 178 -2.73 -0.78 15.92
CA SER A 178 -1.41 -0.27 15.54
C SER A 178 -1.20 -0.29 14.03
N SER A 179 -0.12 0.35 13.59
CA SER A 179 0.31 0.33 12.19
C SER A 179 1.12 -0.92 11.81
N CYS A 180 1.10 -1.96 12.63
CA CYS A 180 1.68 -3.25 12.31
C CYS A 180 0.75 -4.34 12.84
N THR A 181 -0.11 -4.83 11.98
CA THR A 181 -1.12 -5.85 12.28
C THR A 181 -1.09 -6.95 11.22
N ALA A 182 -1.85 -8.02 11.47
CA ALA A 182 -2.07 -9.06 10.47
C ALA A 182 -2.81 -8.49 9.25
N LEU A 183 -3.84 -7.68 9.49
CA LEU A 183 -4.62 -7.04 8.44
C LEU A 183 -4.04 -5.68 8.09
N GLU A 184 -3.14 -5.66 7.13
CA GLU A 184 -2.69 -4.42 6.51
C GLU A 184 -2.20 -4.64 5.08
N THR A 185 -2.46 -3.68 4.22
CA THR A 185 -1.90 -3.56 2.88
C THR A 185 -1.07 -2.27 2.84
N VAL A 186 0.20 -2.41 2.54
CA VAL A 186 1.17 -1.31 2.61
C VAL A 186 1.60 -0.92 1.21
N VAL A 187 1.56 0.37 0.91
CA VAL A 187 2.25 0.95 -0.24
C VAL A 187 3.58 1.50 0.25
N GLN A 188 4.66 1.07 -0.38
CA GLN A 188 6.01 1.52 -0.07
C GLN A 188 6.83 1.73 -1.34
N ASN A 189 7.91 2.48 -1.25
CA ASN A 189 8.85 2.50 -2.32
C ASN A 189 9.84 1.33 -2.22
N THR A 190 10.41 0.96 -3.35
CA THR A 190 11.59 0.11 -3.40
C THR A 190 12.83 0.98 -3.43
N PHE A 191 13.63 0.94 -2.39
CA PHE A 191 14.96 1.53 -2.31
C PHE A 191 15.16 2.85 -3.06
N GLN A 192 15.53 3.90 -2.36
CA GLN A 192 15.87 5.19 -2.95
C GLN A 192 14.79 5.68 -3.97
N ARG A 193 15.18 6.12 -5.14
CA ARG A 193 14.28 6.57 -6.22
C ARG A 193 13.57 5.45 -6.98
N GLY A 194 13.25 4.33 -6.36
CA GLY A 194 12.59 3.22 -7.01
C GLY A 194 11.20 3.57 -7.56
N PHE A 195 10.32 2.65 -7.39
CA PHE A 195 8.91 2.75 -7.78
C PHE A 195 8.05 2.19 -6.64
N ALA A 196 6.76 2.52 -6.66
CA ALA A 196 5.83 1.99 -5.68
C ALA A 196 5.66 0.48 -5.81
N GLN A 197 5.68 -0.21 -4.70
CA GLN A 197 5.32 -1.62 -4.56
C GLN A 197 4.38 -1.80 -3.38
N MET A 198 3.79 -2.97 -3.27
CA MET A 198 2.86 -3.28 -2.19
C MET A 198 3.25 -4.58 -1.50
N TYR A 199 2.89 -4.68 -0.23
CA TYR A 199 2.91 -5.93 0.52
C TYR A 199 1.72 -6.02 1.46
N ASN A 200 1.41 -7.24 1.91
CA ASN A 200 0.34 -7.54 2.84
C ASN A 200 0.91 -8.10 4.14
N SER A 201 0.29 -7.72 5.25
CA SER A 201 0.58 -8.20 6.60
C SER A 201 1.95 -7.82 7.17
N CYS A 202 1.96 -7.24 8.35
CA CYS A 202 3.16 -6.98 9.15
C CYS A 202 3.47 -8.14 10.10
N THR A 203 2.45 -8.69 10.75
CA THR A 203 2.63 -9.72 11.79
C THR A 203 2.35 -11.13 11.30
N GLY A 204 1.81 -11.30 10.09
CA GLY A 204 1.37 -12.59 9.59
C GLY A 204 0.04 -13.06 10.21
N SER A 205 -0.32 -14.28 9.91
CA SER A 205 -1.52 -14.99 10.41
C SER A 205 -1.17 -16.35 10.95
N SER A 206 -2.17 -17.12 11.36
CA SER A 206 -1.97 -18.54 11.73
C SER A 206 -1.51 -19.39 10.55
N SER A 207 -1.89 -19.02 9.34
CA SER A 207 -1.55 -19.73 8.11
C SER A 207 -0.20 -19.30 7.53
N HIS A 208 0.21 -18.05 7.81
CA HIS A 208 1.41 -17.43 7.28
C HIS A 208 2.15 -16.66 8.39
N GLY A 209 3.44 -16.88 8.50
CA GLY A 209 4.29 -16.16 9.46
C GLY A 209 4.36 -14.66 9.19
N ALA A 210 5.07 -13.95 10.06
CA ALA A 210 5.34 -12.54 9.86
C ALA A 210 6.06 -12.28 8.53
N PHE A 211 5.74 -11.15 7.92
CA PHE A 211 6.31 -10.76 6.65
C PHE A 211 7.83 -10.65 6.69
N ASN A 212 8.49 -11.36 5.79
CA ASN A 212 9.90 -11.13 5.47
C ASN A 212 10.03 -10.66 4.01
N PRO A 213 10.31 -9.38 3.76
CA PRO A 213 10.38 -8.82 2.41
C PRO A 213 11.53 -9.42 1.56
N PHE A 214 12.43 -10.16 2.18
CA PHE A 214 13.64 -10.68 1.53
C PHE A 214 13.60 -12.18 1.28
N GLU A 215 12.62 -12.89 1.79
CA GLU A 215 12.43 -14.31 1.57
C GLU A 215 11.43 -14.54 0.44
N GLU A 216 11.89 -15.11 -0.64
CA GLU A 216 11.09 -15.68 -1.73
C GLU A 216 10.80 -17.13 -1.41
N PRO A 217 9.81 -17.70 -2.04
CA PRO A 217 8.41 -17.33 -2.21
C PRO A 217 7.56 -18.25 -1.37
N PHE A 218 6.91 -17.71 -0.43
CA PHE A 218 5.91 -18.49 0.30
C PHE A 218 4.62 -18.43 -0.48
N GLY A 219 3.91 -19.53 -0.64
CA GLY A 219 2.65 -19.60 -1.37
C GLY A 219 1.60 -18.61 -0.84
N GLY A 220 0.63 -18.25 -1.65
CA GLY A 220 -0.49 -17.42 -1.21
C GLY A 220 -0.13 -15.94 -1.06
N ASP A 221 -0.34 -15.39 0.11
CA ASP A 221 -0.18 -13.97 0.44
C ASP A 221 1.19 -13.38 0.14
N PHE A 222 2.21 -14.19 0.24
CA PHE A 222 3.58 -13.74 0.06
C PHE A 222 3.93 -13.40 -1.38
N LYS A 223 3.14 -13.82 -2.34
CA LYS A 223 3.28 -13.33 -3.72
C LYS A 223 2.97 -11.85 -3.86
N LEU A 224 2.18 -11.29 -2.95
CA LEU A 224 1.93 -9.87 -2.89
C LEU A 224 3.11 -9.10 -2.33
N GLN A 225 3.94 -9.74 -1.56
CA GLN A 225 5.21 -9.18 -1.17
C GLN A 225 6.01 -8.90 -2.41
N ASN A 226 6.46 -7.68 -2.57
CA ASN A 226 7.09 -7.27 -3.81
C ASN A 226 6.14 -7.38 -5.02
N ALA A 227 4.82 -7.16 -4.84
CA ALA A 227 3.92 -6.92 -5.96
C ALA A 227 4.44 -5.70 -6.70
N ARG A 228 5.40 -6.00 -7.52
CA ARG A 228 6.07 -5.07 -8.40
C ARG A 228 5.13 -4.80 -9.55
N PRO A 229 5.26 -3.68 -10.22
CA PRO A 229 4.40 -3.37 -11.36
C PRO A 229 4.60 -4.31 -12.56
N SER A 230 5.37 -5.37 -12.46
CA SER A 230 5.45 -6.43 -13.47
C SER A 230 4.14 -7.25 -13.51
N PRO A 231 3.57 -7.51 -14.70
CA PRO A 231 4.15 -7.36 -16.04
C PRO A 231 3.98 -5.98 -16.69
N PHE A 232 3.49 -4.98 -16.00
CA PHE A 232 3.13 -3.69 -16.60
C PHE A 232 4.33 -2.82 -16.94
N CYS A 233 5.51 -3.09 -16.38
CA CYS A 233 6.71 -2.34 -16.65
C CYS A 233 7.97 -3.17 -16.39
N LEU A 234 9.08 -2.73 -16.97
CA LEU A 234 10.40 -3.30 -16.76
C LEU A 234 11.18 -2.44 -15.76
N TYR A 235 11.86 -3.09 -14.85
CA TYR A 235 12.76 -2.44 -13.89
C TYR A 235 14.05 -3.26 -13.77
N SER A 236 15.11 -2.64 -13.27
CA SER A 236 16.34 -3.34 -12.94
C SER A 236 16.71 -3.11 -11.48
N GLN A 237 17.26 -4.13 -10.87
CA GLN A 237 17.82 -4.09 -9.53
C GLN A 237 19.32 -4.27 -9.62
N THR A 238 20.08 -3.32 -9.09
CA THR A 238 21.52 -3.51 -8.92
C THR A 238 21.78 -4.19 -7.58
N ASN A 239 22.35 -5.39 -7.60
CA ASN A 239 22.71 -6.16 -6.42
C ASN A 239 24.04 -5.67 -5.84
N THR A 240 24.15 -4.40 -5.54
CA THR A 240 25.30 -3.87 -4.80
C THR A 240 25.01 -3.92 -3.30
N THR A 241 26.05 -4.15 -2.49
CA THR A 241 25.92 -4.09 -1.04
C THR A 241 26.51 -2.75 -0.55
N PRO A 242 25.74 -1.91 0.12
CA PRO A 242 24.34 -2.04 0.44
C PRO A 242 23.44 -2.03 -0.82
N LYS A 243 22.30 -2.69 -0.79
CA LYS A 243 21.32 -2.71 -1.92
C LYS A 243 20.80 -1.29 -2.17
N THR A 244 21.48 -0.54 -3.02
CA THR A 244 21.40 0.92 -3.03
C THR A 244 20.54 1.49 -4.13
N SER A 245 20.17 0.73 -5.15
CA SER A 245 19.36 1.30 -6.21
C SER A 245 18.55 0.28 -6.96
N PHE A 246 17.27 0.61 -7.14
CA PHE A 246 16.47 0.11 -8.23
C PHE A 246 16.42 1.17 -9.32
N SER A 247 16.73 0.80 -10.54
CA SER A 247 16.36 1.62 -11.68
C SER A 247 14.91 1.29 -12.03
N PRO A 248 13.99 2.25 -11.99
CA PRO A 248 12.59 2.01 -12.32
C PRO A 248 12.38 1.53 -13.77
N GLY A 249 13.33 1.75 -14.67
CA GLY A 249 13.15 1.39 -16.08
C GLY A 249 11.92 2.08 -16.67
N THR A 250 10.94 1.28 -17.13
CA THR A 250 9.64 1.78 -17.62
C THR A 250 8.56 1.84 -16.54
N CYS A 251 8.88 1.45 -15.28
CA CYS A 251 7.97 1.61 -14.15
C CYS A 251 7.85 3.08 -13.77
N ILE A 252 6.71 3.47 -13.22
CA ILE A 252 6.50 4.85 -12.78
C ILE A 252 7.32 5.08 -11.52
N GLY A 253 8.43 5.78 -11.65
CA GLY A 253 9.29 6.16 -10.54
C GLY A 253 8.73 7.35 -9.76
N TYR A 254 9.48 7.76 -8.75
CA TYR A 254 9.16 8.94 -7.94
C TYR A 254 9.83 10.18 -8.52
N PHE A 255 9.08 11.28 -8.57
CA PHE A 255 9.52 12.56 -9.12
C PHE A 255 9.61 13.60 -8.01
N PRO A 256 10.76 14.28 -7.82
CA PRO A 256 10.89 15.31 -6.82
C PRO A 256 10.11 16.56 -7.21
N ASN A 257 9.59 17.26 -6.19
CA ASN A 257 8.89 18.53 -6.35
C ASN A 257 7.63 18.49 -7.24
N GLU A 258 7.04 17.32 -7.41
CA GLU A 258 5.83 17.06 -8.18
C GLU A 258 4.76 16.41 -7.29
N TRP A 259 3.50 16.82 -7.42
CA TRP A 259 2.38 16.17 -6.73
C TRP A 259 1.95 14.92 -7.47
N MET A 260 2.44 13.78 -7.03
CA MET A 260 2.00 12.49 -7.53
C MET A 260 0.70 12.06 -6.84
N THR A 261 -0.16 11.39 -7.60
CA THR A 261 -1.41 10.80 -7.07
C THR A 261 -1.29 9.30 -7.01
N PHE A 262 -1.66 8.73 -5.88
CA PHE A 262 -1.73 7.29 -5.66
C PHE A 262 -3.17 6.91 -5.33
N GLN A 263 -3.69 5.88 -5.98
CA GLN A 263 -5.01 5.34 -5.68
C GLN A 263 -4.94 3.83 -5.55
N VAL A 264 -5.31 3.33 -4.39
CA VAL A 264 -5.39 1.89 -4.10
C VAL A 264 -6.85 1.46 -4.12
N LYS A 265 -7.12 0.33 -4.78
CA LYS A 265 -8.35 -0.44 -4.61
C LYS A 265 -8.03 -1.72 -3.87
N ILE A 266 -8.82 -2.04 -2.86
CA ILE A 266 -8.83 -3.35 -2.22
C ILE A 266 -10.21 -3.96 -2.45
N LYS A 267 -10.22 -5.19 -3.00
CA LYS A 267 -11.41 -6.01 -3.14
C LYS A 267 -11.17 -7.31 -2.37
N THR A 268 -11.83 -7.47 -1.26
CA THR A 268 -11.77 -8.69 -0.46
C THR A 268 -12.71 -9.74 -1.01
N GLY A 269 -12.29 -10.99 -1.00
CA GLY A 269 -13.16 -12.11 -1.28
C GLY A 269 -13.78 -12.73 -0.01
N PRO A 270 -14.31 -13.94 -0.09
CA PRO A 270 -14.87 -14.64 1.07
C PRO A 270 -13.78 -14.96 2.10
N ARG A 271 -14.13 -14.90 3.38
CA ARG A 271 -13.25 -15.32 4.46
C ARG A 271 -13.22 -16.83 4.58
N VAL A 272 -12.00 -17.37 4.58
CA VAL A 272 -11.73 -18.78 4.86
C VAL A 272 -10.66 -18.80 5.96
N ASN A 273 -11.01 -19.27 7.13
CA ASN A 273 -10.19 -19.16 8.34
C ASN A 273 -9.85 -17.68 8.64
N ASP A 274 -8.58 -17.34 8.72
CA ASP A 274 -8.06 -16.00 8.97
C ASP A 274 -7.58 -15.27 7.71
N GLU A 275 -8.08 -15.68 6.54
CA GLU A 275 -7.74 -15.08 5.25
C GLU A 275 -8.99 -14.73 4.43
N TRP A 276 -8.89 -13.69 3.62
CA TRP A 276 -9.85 -13.38 2.57
C TRP A 276 -9.34 -13.89 1.23
N THR A 277 -9.83 -15.04 0.80
CA THR A 277 -9.47 -15.70 -0.45
C THR A 277 -10.07 -14.96 -1.65
N ASN A 278 -9.52 -15.17 -2.85
CA ASN A 278 -9.98 -14.49 -4.07
C ASN A 278 -10.00 -12.95 -3.96
N SER A 279 -9.07 -12.40 -3.22
CA SER A 279 -8.91 -10.95 -3.07
C SER A 279 -8.06 -10.35 -4.17
N PHE A 280 -8.23 -9.04 -4.38
CA PHE A 280 -7.49 -8.27 -5.37
C PHE A 280 -7.04 -6.95 -4.76
N VAL A 281 -5.82 -6.54 -5.12
CA VAL A 281 -5.30 -5.20 -4.83
C VAL A 281 -4.86 -4.56 -6.14
N THR A 282 -5.23 -3.30 -6.32
CA THR A 282 -4.87 -2.54 -7.52
C THR A 282 -4.32 -1.18 -7.10
N LEU A 283 -3.23 -0.76 -7.74
CA LEU A 283 -2.63 0.56 -7.55
C LEU A 283 -2.58 1.28 -8.90
N TRP A 284 -3.12 2.48 -8.92
CA TRP A 284 -2.93 3.47 -9.99
C TRP A 284 -2.03 4.58 -9.49
N ILE A 285 -1.20 5.11 -10.37
CA ILE A 285 -0.30 6.21 -10.09
C ILE A 285 -0.44 7.25 -11.21
N ALA A 286 -0.55 8.52 -10.83
CA ALA A 286 -0.49 9.64 -11.76
C ALA A 286 0.65 10.58 -11.39
N ARG A 287 1.32 11.12 -12.38
CA ARG A 287 2.14 12.31 -12.25
C ARG A 287 1.26 13.56 -12.24
N GLU A 288 1.79 14.67 -11.77
CA GLU A 288 1.06 15.94 -11.75
C GLU A 288 0.56 16.30 -13.15
N GLY A 289 -0.75 16.58 -13.26
CA GLY A 289 -1.38 16.92 -14.52
C GLY A 289 -1.48 15.79 -15.55
N GLN A 290 -1.14 14.56 -15.19
CA GLN A 290 -1.24 13.39 -16.04
C GLN A 290 -2.38 12.45 -15.59
N PRO A 291 -2.99 11.71 -16.51
CA PRO A 291 -3.95 10.68 -16.11
C PRO A 291 -3.28 9.55 -15.35
N SER A 292 -4.01 8.93 -14.43
CA SER A 292 -3.53 7.77 -13.68
C SER A 292 -3.30 6.57 -14.60
N GLN A 293 -2.18 5.90 -14.39
CA GLN A 293 -1.80 4.68 -15.05
C GLN A 293 -1.89 3.51 -14.07
N LEU A 294 -2.28 2.34 -14.59
CA LEU A 294 -2.29 1.11 -13.82
C LEU A 294 -0.84 0.69 -13.53
N ALA A 295 -0.46 0.71 -12.26
CA ALA A 295 0.88 0.30 -11.83
C ALA A 295 0.90 -1.14 -11.32
N ILE A 296 -0.12 -1.55 -10.55
CA ILE A 296 -0.24 -2.90 -10.00
C ILE A 296 -1.69 -3.33 -10.11
N THR A 297 -1.93 -4.54 -10.61
CA THR A 297 -3.16 -5.29 -10.34
C THR A 297 -2.76 -6.70 -9.96
N TRP A 298 -3.16 -7.13 -8.79
CA TRP A 298 -2.70 -8.37 -8.20
C TRP A 298 -3.86 -9.16 -7.60
N GLY A 299 -3.90 -10.43 -7.89
CA GLY A 299 -4.93 -11.36 -7.47
C GLY A 299 -5.28 -12.36 -8.58
N PRO A 300 -6.15 -13.37 -8.31
CA PRO A 300 -6.70 -13.64 -6.98
C PRO A 300 -5.66 -14.26 -6.03
N TYR A 301 -5.69 -13.85 -4.77
CA TYR A 301 -4.86 -14.42 -3.72
C TYR A 301 -5.54 -14.26 -2.35
N ALA A 302 -4.95 -14.81 -1.32
CA ALA A 302 -5.45 -14.67 0.04
C ALA A 302 -4.83 -13.42 0.71
N LEU A 303 -5.66 -12.52 1.22
CA LEU A 303 -5.26 -11.45 2.13
C LEU A 303 -5.35 -11.96 3.56
N THR A 304 -4.33 -11.71 4.35
CA THR A 304 -4.38 -12.01 5.77
C THR A 304 -5.46 -11.15 6.42
N ALA A 305 -6.48 -11.79 6.98
CA ALA A 305 -7.64 -11.12 7.55
C ALA A 305 -7.45 -10.82 9.04
N ALA A 306 -6.73 -11.69 9.76
CA ALA A 306 -6.58 -11.55 11.20
C ALA A 306 -5.50 -12.46 11.75
N SER A 307 -5.02 -12.16 12.96
CA SER A 307 -4.38 -13.14 13.83
C SER A 307 -5.43 -14.11 14.39
N PRO A 308 -5.02 -15.27 14.90
CA PRO A 308 -5.96 -16.24 15.45
C PRO A 308 -6.91 -15.63 16.48
N GLY A 309 -8.20 -15.84 16.30
CA GLY A 309 -9.24 -15.36 17.21
C GLY A 309 -9.63 -13.87 17.05
N GLU A 310 -9.05 -13.15 16.09
CA GLU A 310 -9.41 -11.77 15.80
C GLU A 310 -10.41 -11.68 14.64
N ASP A 311 -11.25 -10.65 14.66
CA ASP A 311 -12.13 -10.25 13.56
C ASP A 311 -11.79 -8.83 13.13
N LEU A 312 -10.64 -8.69 12.47
CA LEU A 312 -10.18 -7.40 11.97
C LEU A 312 -10.91 -7.05 10.66
N LYS A 313 -11.16 -5.76 10.46
CA LYS A 313 -11.76 -5.21 9.24
C LYS A 313 -10.96 -4.01 8.77
N PHE A 314 -10.82 -3.83 7.47
CA PHE A 314 -10.20 -2.61 6.94
C PHE A 314 -11.01 -1.39 7.36
N GLY A 315 -10.38 -0.45 8.02
CA GLY A 315 -11.09 0.72 8.55
C GLY A 315 -10.20 1.92 8.87
N LYS A 316 -8.89 1.84 8.59
CA LYS A 316 -7.93 2.88 8.97
C LYS A 316 -6.85 3.06 7.90
N VAL A 317 -6.41 4.29 7.74
CA VAL A 317 -5.26 4.67 6.90
C VAL A 317 -4.22 5.35 7.78
N TRP A 318 -2.96 4.98 7.58
CA TRP A 318 -1.79 5.70 8.08
C TRP A 318 -1.00 6.26 6.91
N LEU A 319 -0.58 7.51 7.01
CA LEU A 319 0.35 8.17 6.12
C LEU A 319 1.65 8.37 6.88
N LEU A 320 2.78 7.86 6.36
CA LEU A 320 4.05 7.89 7.09
C LEU A 320 5.23 7.61 6.15
N PRO A 321 6.35 8.36 6.28
CA PRO A 321 7.59 8.08 5.57
C PRO A 321 8.53 7.18 6.39
N TYR A 322 8.00 6.09 6.97
CA TYR A 322 8.77 5.19 7.82
C TYR A 322 9.74 4.33 7.00
N ASN A 323 11.02 4.30 7.37
CA ASN A 323 12.03 3.45 6.75
C ASN A 323 12.75 2.60 7.80
N THR A 324 12.51 1.29 7.79
CA THR A 324 13.12 0.34 8.73
C THR A 324 14.66 0.35 8.69
N GLY A 325 15.25 0.63 7.52
CA GLY A 325 16.69 0.68 7.34
C GLY A 325 17.36 2.01 7.70
N LYS A 326 16.60 2.98 8.21
CA LYS A 326 17.16 4.28 8.60
C LYS A 326 17.98 4.15 9.89
N SER A 327 19.25 4.55 9.80
CA SER A 327 20.19 4.52 10.94
C SER A 327 20.25 5.87 11.64
N SER A 328 20.15 5.87 12.96
CA SER A 328 20.34 7.08 13.77
C SER A 328 21.78 7.61 13.74
N ALA A 329 22.74 6.82 13.29
CA ALA A 329 24.14 7.25 13.10
C ALA A 329 24.38 7.88 11.73
N GLN A 330 23.43 7.77 10.79
CA GLN A 330 23.62 8.29 9.44
C GLN A 330 23.35 9.79 9.36
N THR A 331 24.34 10.53 8.86
CA THR A 331 24.18 11.93 8.46
C THR A 331 23.72 11.99 7.00
N HIS A 332 22.66 12.73 6.74
CA HIS A 332 22.12 12.99 5.42
C HIS A 332 21.39 14.36 5.39
N PRO A 333 21.15 14.96 4.24
CA PRO A 333 20.31 16.15 4.17
C PRO A 333 18.93 15.88 4.77
N THR A 334 18.34 16.85 5.47
CA THR A 334 16.95 16.75 5.92
C THR A 334 16.03 16.62 4.72
N GLY A 335 15.29 15.53 4.66
CA GLY A 335 14.29 15.28 3.63
C GLY A 335 12.89 15.71 4.07
N PHE A 336 12.01 15.89 3.10
CA PHE A 336 10.60 16.22 3.33
C PHE A 336 9.70 15.43 2.41
N THR A 337 8.51 15.10 2.90
CA THR A 337 7.39 14.65 2.07
C THR A 337 6.11 15.31 2.55
N TRP A 338 5.23 15.61 1.62
CA TRP A 338 3.93 16.24 1.90
C TRP A 338 2.82 15.34 1.40
N TYR A 339 1.76 15.26 2.16
CA TYR A 339 0.53 14.59 1.78
C TYR A 339 -0.61 15.60 1.70
N ASP A 340 -1.51 15.38 0.76
CA ASP A 340 -2.67 16.22 0.54
C ASP A 340 -3.82 15.41 -0.05
N GLU A 341 -5.04 15.95 0.02
CA GLU A 341 -6.21 15.43 -0.68
C GLU A 341 -6.48 13.93 -0.45
N LEU A 342 -6.47 13.48 0.82
CA LEU A 342 -6.81 12.10 1.16
C LEU A 342 -8.33 11.87 1.00
N ILE A 343 -8.70 10.87 0.18
CA ILE A 343 -10.08 10.47 -0.06
C ILE A 343 -10.23 8.97 0.17
N ILE A 344 -11.27 8.57 0.90
CA ILE A 344 -11.69 7.18 1.10
C ILE A 344 -13.07 7.03 0.51
N SER A 345 -13.28 6.00 -0.35
CA SER A 345 -14.52 5.87 -1.13
C SER A 345 -14.89 4.40 -1.38
N ARG A 346 -16.18 4.15 -1.59
CA ARG A 346 -16.72 2.87 -2.09
C ARG A 346 -16.64 2.76 -3.62
N THR A 347 -16.36 3.85 -4.29
CA THR A 347 -16.27 3.91 -5.76
C THR A 347 -14.91 4.48 -6.17
N ARG A 348 -14.49 4.17 -7.38
CA ARG A 348 -13.24 4.74 -7.93
C ARG A 348 -13.33 6.27 -7.95
N ILE A 349 -12.27 6.91 -7.48
CA ILE A 349 -12.16 8.36 -7.37
C ILE A 349 -11.55 8.89 -8.67
N ALA A 350 -12.07 10.00 -9.18
CA ALA A 350 -11.53 10.68 -10.35
C ALA A 350 -10.09 11.16 -10.09
N ASP A 351 -9.30 11.31 -11.15
CA ASP A 351 -7.98 11.90 -11.06
C ASP A 351 -8.07 13.40 -10.70
N PRO A 352 -7.13 13.95 -9.94
CA PRO A 352 -7.06 15.39 -9.71
C PRO A 352 -6.75 16.14 -11.00
N ARG A 353 -7.21 17.40 -11.07
CA ARG A 353 -6.82 18.34 -12.12
C ARG A 353 -5.41 18.82 -11.94
#